data_71ff56b4b1cefa92c5f97f1b44c91e44
#
_entry.id   71ff56b4b1cefa92c5f97f1b44c91e44
#
_cell.length_a   1.000
_cell.length_b   1.000
_cell.length_c   1.000
_cell.angle_alpha   90.00
_cell.angle_beta   90.00
_cell.angle_gamma   90.00
#
_symmetry.space_group_name_H-M   'P 1'
#
loop_
_entity.id
_entity.type
_entity.pdbx_description
1 polymer ?
#
loop_
_entity_poly.entity_id
_entity_poly.type
_entity_poly.pdbx_seq_one_letter_code
_entity_poly.pdbx_strand_id
1 'polypeptide(L)'
;MSTKTDEMIGRRDADTDHDIHDLFRRRWSPRAFTEESLSRRELQSILEAGRWSASCNNDQPWYFLVARRDEPERFQEMLGCINPSNQLWAGKAGALVIAVARLTFTRDGQENPVALYDLGQAAAHMALQATALGLQAHPMRGFERAKARHVYDVPDGYDVVTAIAIGTVASPDSLPDTLRQRELAPRQRRKLAEFVFSGKWGKPAF
;
A
#
# COMPACT_ATOMS: atom_id res chain seq x y z
N MET A 1 3.15 -15.01 19.23
CA MET A 1 4.60 -15.14 19.44
C MET A 1 5.23 -13.94 18.77
N SER A 2 5.95 -13.10 19.53
CA SER A 2 6.74 -11.97 18.98
C SER A 2 7.87 -12.56 18.15
N THR A 3 8.08 -12.04 16.94
CA THR A 3 9.23 -12.46 16.13
C THR A 3 10.46 -11.68 16.57
N LYS A 4 11.68 -12.20 16.34
CA LYS A 4 12.94 -11.47 16.61
C LYS A 4 12.94 -10.06 15.96
N THR A 5 12.20 -9.89 14.87
CA THR A 5 12.03 -8.63 14.15
C THR A 5 11.19 -7.63 14.96
N ASP A 6 10.16 -8.08 15.70
CA ASP A 6 9.32 -7.23 16.55
C ASP A 6 10.12 -6.62 17.72
N GLU A 7 11.12 -7.36 18.24
CA GLU A 7 11.99 -6.89 19.34
C GLU A 7 13.05 -5.88 18.87
N MET A 8 13.56 -6.02 17.63
CA MET A 8 14.60 -5.13 17.09
C MET A 8 14.07 -3.76 16.62
N ILE A 9 12.81 -3.67 16.23
CA ILE A 9 12.22 -2.48 15.58
C ILE A 9 11.37 -1.67 16.57
N GLY A 10 11.06 -2.24 17.73
CA GLY A 10 10.05 -1.71 18.64
C GLY A 10 8.66 -1.82 18.00
N ARG A 11 7.80 -2.63 18.57
CA ARG A 11 6.44 -2.87 18.08
C ARG A 11 5.70 -1.53 17.89
N ARG A 12 5.29 -1.21 16.66
CA ARG A 12 4.62 0.04 16.31
C ARG A 12 3.12 -0.12 16.17
N ASP A 13 2.52 -0.84 17.10
CA ASP A 13 1.07 -1.05 17.11
C ASP A 13 0.32 0.28 17.22
N ALA A 14 -0.85 0.33 16.59
CA ALA A 14 -1.75 1.46 16.77
C ALA A 14 -2.25 1.49 18.23
N ASP A 15 -2.18 2.65 18.84
CA ASP A 15 -2.93 2.98 20.04
C ASP A 15 -4.37 3.31 19.62
N THR A 16 -5.34 2.53 20.13
CA THR A 16 -6.73 2.59 19.64
C THR A 16 -7.71 2.83 20.78
N ASP A 17 -8.68 3.70 20.57
CA ASP A 17 -9.73 4.01 21.55
C ASP A 17 -10.75 2.85 21.71
N HIS A 18 -10.84 1.93 20.75
CA HIS A 18 -11.74 0.78 20.73
C HIS A 18 -11.01 -0.47 20.26
N ASP A 19 -11.51 -1.63 20.66
CA ASP A 19 -10.94 -2.91 20.23
C ASP A 19 -11.11 -3.13 18.75
N ILE A 20 -10.00 -3.44 18.06
CA ILE A 20 -9.96 -3.84 16.66
C ILE A 20 -9.06 -5.08 16.51
N HIS A 21 -9.25 -5.84 15.43
CA HIS A 21 -8.42 -7.00 15.15
C HIS A 21 -6.93 -6.62 15.05
N ASP A 22 -6.06 -7.48 15.57
CA ASP A 22 -4.61 -7.25 15.70
C ASP A 22 -3.91 -6.89 14.37
N LEU A 23 -4.36 -7.44 13.25
CA LEU A 23 -3.83 -7.06 11.92
C LEU A 23 -3.95 -5.56 11.63
N PHE A 24 -5.04 -4.90 12.03
CA PHE A 24 -5.20 -3.46 11.85
C PHE A 24 -4.29 -2.66 12.77
N ARG A 25 -4.04 -3.15 13.98
CA ARG A 25 -3.11 -2.51 14.93
C ARG A 25 -1.68 -2.57 14.41
N ARG A 26 -1.23 -3.74 13.93
CA ARG A 26 0.13 -3.99 13.43
C ARG A 26 0.41 -3.38 12.07
N ARG A 27 -0.61 -3.27 11.20
CA ARG A 27 -0.43 -2.71 9.87
C ARG A 27 -0.01 -1.24 9.93
N TRP A 28 1.10 -0.89 9.31
CA TRP A 28 1.55 0.48 9.12
C TRP A 28 2.30 0.64 7.79
N SER A 29 2.86 1.81 7.50
CA SER A 29 3.54 2.12 6.24
C SER A 29 4.99 2.52 6.53
N PRO A 30 5.91 1.55 6.69
CA PRO A 30 7.32 1.82 6.94
C PRO A 30 8.03 2.38 5.70
N ARG A 31 9.20 2.99 5.95
CA ARG A 31 10.19 3.34 4.93
C ARG A 31 11.46 2.52 5.04
N ALA A 32 11.75 1.98 6.22
CA ALA A 32 12.90 1.11 6.41
C ALA A 32 12.57 -0.31 5.95
N PHE A 33 13.26 -0.80 4.92
CA PHE A 33 13.15 -2.17 4.40
C PHE A 33 14.52 -2.85 4.37
N THR A 34 14.53 -4.20 4.45
CA THR A 34 15.76 -5.01 4.61
C THR A 34 16.48 -5.32 3.29
N GLU A 35 15.99 -4.93 2.15
CA GLU A 35 16.48 -5.31 0.81
C GLU A 35 16.32 -6.82 0.47
N GLU A 36 15.61 -7.58 1.29
CA GLU A 36 15.23 -8.95 0.96
C GLU A 36 14.12 -8.97 -0.10
N SER A 37 14.26 -9.80 -1.13
CA SER A 37 13.23 -9.97 -2.15
C SER A 37 12.03 -10.74 -1.56
N LEU A 38 10.83 -10.37 -1.98
CA LEU A 38 9.66 -11.21 -1.73
C LEU A 38 9.73 -12.47 -2.58
N SER A 39 9.42 -13.62 -1.97
CA SER A 39 9.18 -14.83 -2.74
C SER A 39 7.96 -14.66 -3.65
N ARG A 40 7.94 -15.38 -4.76
CA ARG A 40 6.77 -15.41 -5.66
C ARG A 40 5.49 -15.79 -4.91
N ARG A 41 5.58 -16.72 -3.95
CA ARG A 41 4.43 -17.19 -3.15
C ARG A 41 3.87 -16.10 -2.24
N GLU A 42 4.72 -15.33 -1.59
CA GLU A 42 4.29 -14.20 -0.75
C GLU A 42 3.59 -13.13 -1.60
N LEU A 43 4.20 -12.73 -2.72
CA LEU A 43 3.59 -11.75 -3.62
C LEU A 43 2.26 -12.23 -4.19
N GLN A 44 2.16 -13.50 -4.62
CA GLN A 44 0.90 -14.08 -5.07
C GLN A 44 -0.16 -14.10 -3.97
N SER A 45 0.20 -14.43 -2.73
CA SER A 45 -0.73 -14.41 -1.58
C SER A 45 -1.25 -13.00 -1.28
N ILE A 46 -0.38 -12.00 -1.39
CA ILE A 46 -0.77 -10.58 -1.20
C ILE A 46 -1.74 -10.14 -2.30
N LEU A 47 -1.42 -10.43 -3.56
CA LEU A 47 -2.28 -10.09 -4.70
C LEU A 47 -3.62 -10.84 -4.66
N GLU A 48 -3.61 -12.10 -4.19
CA GLU A 48 -4.82 -12.91 -4.00
C GLU A 48 -5.78 -12.27 -2.99
N ALA A 49 -5.27 -11.73 -1.87
CA ALA A 49 -6.09 -10.99 -0.92
C ALA A 49 -6.73 -9.74 -1.57
N GLY A 50 -6.00 -9.02 -2.43
CA GLY A 50 -6.54 -7.94 -3.23
C GLY A 50 -7.64 -8.40 -4.20
N ARG A 51 -7.46 -9.56 -4.85
CA ARG A 51 -8.43 -10.15 -5.77
C ARG A 51 -9.77 -10.47 -5.11
N TRP A 52 -9.78 -10.84 -3.83
CA TRP A 52 -10.99 -11.12 -3.05
C TRP A 52 -11.64 -9.89 -2.44
N SER A 53 -11.24 -8.70 -2.84
CA SER A 53 -11.91 -7.46 -2.43
C SER A 53 -13.32 -7.37 -3.04
N ALA A 54 -14.21 -6.69 -2.35
CA ALA A 54 -15.51 -6.34 -2.92
C ALA A 54 -15.34 -5.28 -4.01
N SER A 55 -16.25 -5.29 -5.00
CA SER A 55 -16.36 -4.25 -6.02
C SER A 55 -17.78 -4.08 -6.50
N CYS A 56 -18.10 -2.91 -7.02
CA CYS A 56 -19.41 -2.63 -7.58
C CYS A 56 -19.76 -3.63 -8.70
N ASN A 57 -20.87 -4.33 -8.57
CA ASN A 57 -21.32 -5.39 -9.49
C ASN A 57 -20.25 -6.48 -9.76
N ASN A 58 -19.31 -6.67 -8.84
CA ASN A 58 -18.17 -7.59 -9.01
C ASN A 58 -17.33 -7.27 -10.27
N ASP A 59 -17.23 -5.99 -10.62
CA ASP A 59 -16.53 -5.52 -11.83
C ASP A 59 -15.02 -5.67 -11.76
N GLN A 60 -14.44 -5.70 -10.56
CA GLN A 60 -13.01 -5.93 -10.30
C GLN A 60 -12.10 -5.02 -11.14
N PRO A 61 -12.22 -3.68 -10.98
CA PRO A 61 -11.57 -2.71 -11.86
C PRO A 61 -10.06 -2.55 -11.64
N TRP A 62 -9.47 -3.32 -10.76
CA TRP A 62 -8.05 -3.23 -10.38
C TRP A 62 -7.14 -4.03 -11.29
N TYR A 63 -5.95 -3.46 -11.55
CA TYR A 63 -4.83 -4.06 -12.24
C TYR A 63 -3.54 -3.73 -11.47
N PHE A 64 -2.58 -4.64 -11.46
CA PHE A 64 -1.34 -4.47 -10.73
C PHE A 64 -0.15 -4.80 -11.63
N LEU A 65 0.73 -3.81 -11.83
CA LEU A 65 2.05 -4.00 -12.40
C LEU A 65 2.99 -4.30 -11.24
N VAL A 66 3.82 -5.34 -11.36
CA VAL A 66 4.67 -5.80 -10.25
C VAL A 66 6.11 -5.94 -10.69
N ALA A 67 7.03 -5.59 -9.79
CA ALA A 67 8.45 -5.80 -9.95
C ALA A 67 9.05 -6.30 -8.62
N ARG A 68 9.63 -7.49 -8.61
CA ARG A 68 10.33 -8.04 -7.45
C ARG A 68 11.80 -7.61 -7.49
N ARG A 69 12.39 -7.49 -6.31
CA ARG A 69 13.79 -7.08 -6.18
C ARG A 69 14.78 -8.04 -6.85
N ASP A 70 14.48 -9.34 -6.89
CA ASP A 70 15.29 -10.36 -7.57
C ASP A 70 15.13 -10.38 -9.12
N GLU A 71 14.35 -9.43 -9.65
CA GLU A 71 14.25 -9.11 -11.08
C GLU A 71 14.81 -7.69 -11.31
N PRO A 72 16.14 -7.49 -11.25
CA PRO A 72 16.76 -6.17 -11.07
C PRO A 72 16.41 -5.16 -12.17
N GLU A 73 16.34 -5.57 -13.41
CA GLU A 73 16.00 -4.68 -14.53
C GLU A 73 14.57 -4.13 -14.38
N ARG A 74 13.59 -4.99 -14.13
CA ARG A 74 12.19 -4.61 -13.93
C ARG A 74 12.00 -3.77 -12.65
N PHE A 75 12.74 -4.13 -11.61
CA PHE A 75 12.69 -3.39 -10.34
C PHE A 75 13.23 -1.97 -10.51
N GLN A 76 14.37 -1.80 -11.21
CA GLN A 76 14.94 -0.48 -11.47
C GLN A 76 14.08 0.35 -12.42
N GLU A 77 13.47 -0.26 -13.43
CA GLU A 77 12.51 0.41 -14.31
C GLU A 77 11.33 0.98 -13.53
N MET A 78 10.71 0.17 -12.65
CA MET A 78 9.60 0.62 -11.80
C MET A 78 10.04 1.66 -10.77
N LEU A 79 11.20 1.47 -10.14
CA LEU A 79 11.79 2.43 -9.23
C LEU A 79 12.03 3.78 -9.92
N GLY A 80 12.44 3.77 -11.19
CA GLY A 80 12.59 4.96 -12.02
C GLY A 80 11.30 5.75 -12.24
N CYS A 81 10.13 5.16 -12.02
CA CYS A 81 8.84 5.85 -12.03
C CYS A 81 8.50 6.50 -10.68
N ILE A 82 9.23 6.22 -9.62
CA ILE A 82 9.02 6.78 -8.29
C ILE A 82 9.78 8.10 -8.17
N ASN A 83 9.23 9.09 -7.46
CA ASN A 83 9.90 10.37 -7.24
C ASN A 83 11.23 10.18 -6.49
N PRO A 84 12.29 10.98 -6.78
CA PRO A 84 13.62 10.80 -6.19
C PRO A 84 13.64 10.71 -4.66
N SER A 85 12.82 11.51 -3.98
CA SER A 85 12.72 11.47 -2.50
C SER A 85 12.19 10.13 -1.95
N ASN A 86 11.35 9.43 -2.71
CA ASN A 86 10.84 8.12 -2.33
C ASN A 86 11.73 6.99 -2.82
N GLN A 87 12.51 7.16 -3.90
CA GLN A 87 13.49 6.17 -4.35
C GLN A 87 14.51 5.84 -3.27
N LEU A 88 14.87 6.81 -2.41
CA LEU A 88 15.84 6.64 -1.32
C LEU A 88 15.50 5.49 -0.36
N TRP A 89 14.22 5.20 -0.18
CA TRP A 89 13.75 4.16 0.72
C TRP A 89 12.98 3.04 -0.02
N ALA A 90 12.17 3.37 -1.03
CA ALA A 90 11.43 2.38 -1.80
C ALA A 90 12.37 1.46 -2.59
N GLY A 91 13.56 1.94 -2.97
CA GLY A 91 14.63 1.14 -3.58
C GLY A 91 15.16 0.02 -2.69
N LYS A 92 14.80 -0.01 -1.40
CA LYS A 92 15.15 -1.08 -0.45
C LYS A 92 14.01 -2.08 -0.23
N ALA A 93 12.83 -1.85 -0.81
CA ALA A 93 11.70 -2.77 -0.70
C ALA A 93 11.98 -4.11 -1.40
N GLY A 94 11.31 -5.17 -0.97
CA GLY A 94 11.40 -6.50 -1.58
C GLY A 94 10.60 -6.64 -2.88
N ALA A 95 9.56 -5.80 -3.05
CA ALA A 95 8.80 -5.66 -4.29
C ALA A 95 8.21 -4.25 -4.41
N LEU A 96 8.00 -3.81 -5.64
CA LEU A 96 7.26 -2.62 -5.99
C LEU A 96 6.01 -3.02 -6.79
N VAL A 97 4.91 -2.31 -6.56
CA VAL A 97 3.65 -2.51 -7.28
C VAL A 97 3.12 -1.14 -7.71
N ILE A 98 2.68 -1.04 -8.95
CA ILE A 98 1.87 0.10 -9.42
C ILE A 98 0.43 -0.39 -9.58
N ALA A 99 -0.50 0.26 -8.90
CA ALA A 99 -1.91 -0.04 -8.94
C ALA A 99 -2.63 0.85 -9.94
N VAL A 100 -3.41 0.23 -10.82
CA VAL A 100 -4.11 0.84 -11.95
C VAL A 100 -5.59 0.50 -11.86
N ALA A 101 -6.47 1.46 -12.11
CA ALA A 101 -7.91 1.26 -12.16
C ALA A 101 -8.43 1.40 -13.59
N ARG A 102 -9.30 0.49 -14.03
CA ARG A 102 -10.13 0.71 -15.21
C ARG A 102 -11.31 1.63 -14.84
N LEU A 103 -11.50 2.69 -15.61
CA LEU A 103 -12.48 3.73 -15.33
C LEU A 103 -13.88 3.47 -15.89
N THR A 104 -14.10 2.34 -16.57
CA THR A 104 -15.39 1.95 -17.15
C THR A 104 -15.81 0.56 -16.68
N PHE A 105 -17.10 0.31 -16.57
CA PHE A 105 -17.63 -1.02 -16.28
C PHE A 105 -17.36 -1.99 -17.43
N THR A 106 -16.98 -3.24 -17.11
CA THR A 106 -16.77 -4.32 -18.11
C THR A 106 -18.02 -4.64 -18.89
N ARG A 107 -19.17 -4.62 -18.23
CA ARG A 107 -20.46 -5.09 -18.78
C ARG A 107 -20.99 -4.24 -19.93
N ASP A 108 -20.74 -2.91 -19.90
CA ASP A 108 -21.41 -1.96 -20.78
C ASP A 108 -20.53 -0.78 -21.24
N GLY A 109 -19.29 -0.70 -20.77
CA GLY A 109 -18.34 0.39 -21.11
C GLY A 109 -18.70 1.75 -20.52
N GLN A 110 -19.75 1.86 -19.69
CA GLN A 110 -20.11 3.11 -19.03
C GLN A 110 -19.07 3.48 -17.98
N GLU A 111 -18.97 4.77 -17.64
CA GLU A 111 -18.09 5.26 -16.60
C GLU A 111 -18.35 4.53 -15.26
N ASN A 112 -17.27 4.08 -14.61
CA ASN A 112 -17.32 3.48 -13.28
C ASN A 112 -16.86 4.50 -12.23
N PRO A 113 -17.78 5.27 -11.62
CA PRO A 113 -17.43 6.33 -10.68
C PRO A 113 -16.84 5.82 -9.36
N VAL A 114 -16.91 4.52 -9.10
CA VAL A 114 -16.38 3.88 -7.88
C VAL A 114 -15.12 3.04 -8.14
N ALA A 115 -14.56 3.07 -9.34
CA ALA A 115 -13.36 2.29 -9.69
C ALA A 115 -12.19 2.53 -8.74
N LEU A 116 -11.94 3.78 -8.37
CA LEU A 116 -10.86 4.16 -7.43
C LEU A 116 -11.16 3.71 -5.99
N TYR A 117 -12.42 3.74 -5.58
CA TYR A 117 -12.86 3.24 -4.28
C TYR A 117 -12.63 1.71 -4.20
N ASP A 118 -13.02 0.96 -5.22
CA ASP A 118 -12.84 -0.49 -5.29
C ASP A 118 -11.35 -0.87 -5.31
N LEU A 119 -10.52 -0.15 -6.12
CA LEU A 119 -9.08 -0.34 -6.11
C LEU A 119 -8.46 -0.06 -4.72
N GLY A 120 -8.95 0.98 -4.03
CA GLY A 120 -8.49 1.32 -2.67
C GLY A 120 -8.76 0.19 -1.67
N GLN A 121 -9.91 -0.49 -1.78
CA GLN A 121 -10.24 -1.67 -0.96
C GLN A 121 -9.28 -2.83 -1.28
N ALA A 122 -9.02 -3.12 -2.55
CA ALA A 122 -8.07 -4.16 -2.95
C ALA A 122 -6.66 -3.88 -2.40
N ALA A 123 -6.16 -2.64 -2.51
CA ALA A 123 -4.88 -2.24 -1.94
C ALA A 123 -4.84 -2.36 -0.42
N ALA A 124 -5.95 -2.08 0.28
CA ALA A 124 -6.05 -2.25 1.74
C ALA A 124 -5.99 -3.74 2.14
N HIS A 125 -6.67 -4.63 1.41
CA HIS A 125 -6.58 -6.08 1.63
C HIS A 125 -5.16 -6.60 1.38
N MET A 126 -4.50 -6.14 0.34
CA MET A 126 -3.08 -6.47 0.08
C MET A 126 -2.19 -6.06 1.26
N ALA A 127 -2.39 -4.86 1.82
CA ALA A 127 -1.61 -4.37 2.96
C ALA A 127 -1.85 -5.19 4.24
N LEU A 128 -3.08 -5.63 4.49
CA LEU A 128 -3.41 -6.52 5.60
C LEU A 128 -2.80 -7.90 5.42
N GLN A 129 -2.84 -8.46 4.21
CA GLN A 129 -2.22 -9.76 3.93
C GLN A 129 -0.69 -9.69 4.05
N ALA A 130 -0.04 -8.61 3.59
CA ALA A 130 1.37 -8.38 3.82
C ALA A 130 1.69 -8.41 5.33
N THR A 131 0.88 -7.71 6.15
CA THR A 131 1.03 -7.70 7.62
C THR A 131 0.84 -9.11 8.22
N ALA A 132 -0.11 -9.89 7.72
CA ALA A 132 -0.33 -11.27 8.18
C ALA A 132 0.88 -12.19 7.90
N LEU A 133 1.62 -11.90 6.81
CA LEU A 133 2.85 -12.61 6.44
C LEU A 133 4.11 -12.07 7.15
N GLY A 134 3.99 -11.10 8.06
CA GLY A 134 5.14 -10.46 8.72
C GLY A 134 5.83 -9.38 7.88
N LEU A 135 5.26 -9.05 6.73
CA LEU A 135 5.70 -7.98 5.84
C LEU A 135 4.91 -6.70 6.10
N GLN A 136 5.32 -5.59 5.46
CA GLN A 136 4.51 -4.37 5.45
C GLN A 136 4.42 -3.79 4.04
N ALA A 137 3.34 -3.04 3.80
CA ALA A 137 3.09 -2.35 2.55
C ALA A 137 2.96 -0.84 2.77
N HIS A 138 3.62 -0.05 1.92
CA HIS A 138 3.57 1.41 1.95
C HIS A 138 3.04 1.96 0.63
N PRO A 139 1.72 2.22 0.51
CA PRO A 139 1.17 2.96 -0.64
C PRO A 139 1.68 4.40 -0.64
N MET A 140 2.06 4.91 -1.82
CA MET A 140 2.64 6.25 -1.95
C MET A 140 2.07 7.02 -3.15
N ARG A 141 1.85 8.33 -2.93
CA ARG A 141 1.51 9.26 -4.01
C ARG A 141 2.74 9.75 -4.78
N GLY A 142 3.91 9.70 -4.16
CA GLY A 142 5.15 10.29 -4.69
C GLY A 142 5.77 9.44 -5.81
N PHE A 143 5.10 9.38 -6.97
CA PHE A 143 5.59 8.75 -8.20
C PHE A 143 5.07 9.53 -9.42
N GLU A 144 5.70 9.34 -10.57
CA GLU A 144 5.40 10.03 -11.82
C GLU A 144 4.40 9.22 -12.66
N ARG A 145 3.10 9.53 -12.49
CA ARG A 145 1.98 8.80 -13.13
C ARG A 145 2.10 8.74 -14.66
N ALA A 146 2.42 9.88 -15.29
CA ALA A 146 2.58 9.97 -16.74
C ALA A 146 3.75 9.10 -17.24
N LYS A 147 4.87 9.10 -16.51
CA LYS A 147 6.02 8.25 -16.81
C LYS A 147 5.66 6.76 -16.67
N ALA A 148 5.00 6.39 -15.58
CA ALA A 148 4.55 5.01 -15.36
C ALA A 148 3.58 4.55 -16.45
N ARG A 149 2.63 5.41 -16.85
CA ARG A 149 1.73 5.12 -17.98
C ARG A 149 2.51 4.82 -19.26
N HIS A 150 3.51 5.63 -19.57
CA HIS A 150 4.32 5.48 -20.78
C HIS A 150 5.21 4.23 -20.73
N VAL A 151 5.92 4.03 -19.61
CA VAL A 151 6.85 2.87 -19.45
C VAL A 151 6.12 1.54 -19.53
N TYR A 152 4.89 1.47 -19.04
CA TYR A 152 4.10 0.23 -18.98
C TYR A 152 2.97 0.17 -20.02
N ASP A 153 2.96 1.05 -21.00
CA ASP A 153 1.93 1.11 -22.05
C ASP A 153 0.50 1.00 -21.52
N VAL A 154 0.23 1.68 -20.38
CA VAL A 154 -1.11 1.66 -19.78
C VAL A 154 -2.08 2.40 -20.70
N PRO A 155 -3.11 1.73 -21.25
CA PRO A 155 -3.98 2.31 -22.28
C PRO A 155 -4.90 3.40 -21.73
N ASP A 156 -5.52 4.15 -22.65
CA ASP A 156 -6.61 5.06 -22.31
C ASP A 156 -7.78 4.31 -21.67
N GLY A 157 -8.54 5.01 -20.82
CA GLY A 157 -9.62 4.39 -20.03
C GLY A 157 -9.15 3.74 -18.73
N TYR A 158 -7.82 3.77 -18.45
CA TYR A 158 -7.24 3.33 -17.19
C TYR A 158 -6.55 4.49 -16.47
N ASP A 159 -6.57 4.49 -15.15
CA ASP A 159 -5.83 5.46 -14.32
C ASP A 159 -4.75 4.79 -13.48
N VAL A 160 -3.54 5.35 -13.53
CA VAL A 160 -2.39 4.91 -12.73
C VAL A 160 -2.48 5.62 -11.38
N VAL A 161 -2.88 4.91 -10.31
CA VAL A 161 -3.41 5.54 -9.08
C VAL A 161 -2.37 5.69 -7.98
N THR A 162 -1.64 4.64 -7.66
CA THR A 162 -0.66 4.63 -6.56
C THR A 162 0.47 3.65 -6.82
N ALA A 163 1.66 3.95 -6.30
CA ALA A 163 2.72 2.97 -6.18
C ALA A 163 2.75 2.42 -4.75
N ILE A 164 3.14 1.15 -4.58
CA ILE A 164 3.18 0.46 -3.28
C ILE A 164 4.54 -0.22 -3.16
N ALA A 165 5.29 0.09 -2.10
CA ALA A 165 6.47 -0.66 -1.71
C ALA A 165 6.09 -1.73 -0.69
N ILE A 166 6.56 -2.97 -0.86
CA ILE A 166 6.26 -4.10 0.02
C ILE A 166 7.57 -4.78 0.42
N GLY A 167 7.73 -5.12 1.70
CA GLY A 167 8.94 -5.79 2.16
C GLY A 167 8.96 -6.07 3.65
N THR A 168 10.04 -6.72 4.08
CA THR A 168 10.41 -6.91 5.48
C THR A 168 10.90 -5.58 6.06
N VAL A 169 10.42 -5.24 7.25
CA VAL A 169 10.80 -3.99 7.92
C VAL A 169 12.23 -4.10 8.47
N ALA A 170 13.02 -3.05 8.25
CA ALA A 170 14.37 -2.91 8.80
C ALA A 170 14.41 -1.93 9.98
N SER A 171 15.57 -1.83 10.65
CA SER A 171 15.80 -0.78 11.66
C SER A 171 15.65 0.60 11.04
N PRO A 172 14.97 1.55 11.71
CA PRO A 172 14.92 2.95 11.29
C PRO A 172 16.31 3.60 11.12
N ASP A 173 17.35 3.04 11.75
CA ASP A 173 18.74 3.52 11.64
C ASP A 173 19.31 3.33 10.21
N SER A 174 18.67 2.50 9.39
CA SER A 174 19.01 2.34 7.97
C SER A 174 18.58 3.53 7.09
N LEU A 175 17.80 4.47 7.64
CA LEU A 175 17.28 5.64 6.96
C LEU A 175 18.12 6.90 7.21
N PRO A 176 18.16 7.85 6.25
CA PRO A 176 18.65 9.20 6.52
C PRO A 176 17.89 9.87 7.68
N ASP A 177 18.53 10.75 8.44
CA ASP A 177 17.98 11.36 9.66
C ASP A 177 16.55 11.91 9.51
N THR A 178 16.29 12.64 8.45
CA THR A 178 14.94 13.21 8.19
C THR A 178 13.86 12.16 8.00
N LEU A 179 14.19 11.04 7.35
CA LEU A 179 13.27 9.92 7.18
C LEU A 179 13.16 9.08 8.45
N ARG A 180 14.28 8.90 9.17
CA ARG A 180 14.30 8.23 10.46
C ARG A 180 13.41 8.92 11.49
N GLN A 181 13.44 10.26 11.58
CA GLN A 181 12.55 11.02 12.46
C GLN A 181 11.06 10.79 12.10
N ARG A 182 10.72 10.79 10.81
CA ARG A 182 9.35 10.49 10.35
C ARG A 182 8.95 9.04 10.64
N GLU A 183 9.89 8.12 10.52
CA GLU A 183 9.67 6.71 10.82
C GLU A 183 9.37 6.49 12.30
N LEU A 184 10.06 7.20 13.19
CA LEU A 184 9.91 7.11 14.64
C LEU A 184 8.75 7.95 15.19
N ALA A 185 8.17 8.86 14.41
CA ALA A 185 7.08 9.73 14.86
C ALA A 185 5.86 8.91 15.33
N PRO A 186 5.18 9.29 16.41
CA PRO A 186 3.99 8.61 16.91
C PRO A 186 2.90 8.48 15.83
N ARG A 187 2.22 7.34 15.81
CA ARG A 187 1.06 7.14 14.93
C ARG A 187 -0.16 7.79 15.55
N GLN A 188 -0.80 8.69 14.83
CA GLN A 188 -1.96 9.44 15.31
C GLN A 188 -3.14 9.29 14.35
N ARG A 189 -4.35 9.36 14.89
CA ARG A 189 -5.61 9.43 14.14
C ARG A 189 -6.52 10.47 14.81
N ARG A 190 -7.39 11.06 14.01
CA ARG A 190 -8.47 11.90 14.53
C ARG A 190 -9.44 11.05 15.37
N LYS A 191 -10.14 11.68 16.31
CA LYS A 191 -11.18 11.01 17.09
C LYS A 191 -12.41 10.72 16.22
N LEU A 192 -13.16 9.66 16.54
CA LEU A 192 -14.35 9.27 15.78
C LEU A 192 -15.36 10.40 15.66
N ALA A 193 -15.54 11.19 16.72
CA ALA A 193 -16.45 12.33 16.74
C ALA A 193 -16.17 13.41 15.68
N GLU A 194 -14.94 13.45 15.12
CA GLU A 194 -14.56 14.43 14.11
C GLU A 194 -14.98 14.04 12.67
N PHE A 195 -15.37 12.79 12.44
CA PHE A 195 -15.71 12.30 11.10
C PHE A 195 -16.80 11.23 11.05
N VAL A 196 -17.37 10.87 12.21
CA VAL A 196 -18.54 9.98 12.28
C VAL A 196 -19.73 10.77 12.79
N PHE A 197 -20.71 10.94 11.92
CA PHE A 197 -21.87 11.81 12.19
C PHE A 197 -23.17 11.02 12.13
N SER A 198 -24.16 11.47 12.89
CA SER A 198 -25.53 10.93 12.90
C SER A 198 -26.56 12.02 12.64
N GLY A 199 -27.50 11.74 11.76
CA GLY A 199 -28.61 12.61 11.37
C GLY A 199 -28.19 13.75 10.42
N LYS A 200 -27.21 14.58 10.78
CA LYS A 200 -26.74 15.70 9.94
C LYS A 200 -25.22 15.75 9.94
N TRP A 201 -24.65 16.25 8.84
CA TRP A 201 -23.22 16.53 8.74
C TRP A 201 -22.74 17.43 9.90
N GLY A 202 -21.63 17.06 10.52
CA GLY A 202 -21.04 17.80 11.64
C GLY A 202 -21.66 17.52 13.01
N LYS A 203 -22.69 16.66 13.15
CA LYS A 203 -23.21 16.20 14.42
C LYS A 203 -22.59 14.84 14.79
N PRO A 204 -21.67 14.76 15.79
CA PRO A 204 -21.06 13.49 16.17
C PRO A 204 -22.10 12.42 16.51
N ALA A 205 -21.81 11.18 16.13
CA ALA A 205 -22.69 10.03 16.41
C ALA A 205 -22.51 9.48 17.83
N PHE A 206 -21.31 9.77 18.45
CA PHE A 206 -20.93 9.33 19.80
C PHE A 206 -20.24 10.46 20.54
#